data_c5ab0c2812b848a41e3d94de13f6031e
#
_entry.id   c5ab0c2812b848a41e3d94de13f6031e
#
_cell.length_a   1.000
_cell.length_b   1.000
_cell.length_c   1.000
_cell.angle_alpha   90.00
_cell.angle_beta   90.00
_cell.angle_gamma   90.00
#
_symmetry.space_group_name_H-M   'P 1'
#
loop_
_entity.id
_entity.type
_entity.pdbx_description
1 polymer ?
#
loop_
_entity_poly.entity_id
_entity_poly.type
_entity_poly.pdbx_seq_one_letter_code
_entity_poly.pdbx_strand_id
1 'polypeptide(L)'
;IEKRLSSGRGLLSDGGASRSNMFSGDAAESLFTFGTMLNRRHNPGPGFYLYLVSPFIIARLLTLFCVEVVKEVWQAWRQRLRKDRFIIRRRNLLYAFLRGVMGPVLQDLTTYTVISDVLRGLPAIYALYAGYDDLAHFAGMETPEAYGVLEETDRYFARIERALQYAPRPYHIVVLSDHGQSTGPAFQNAHGISLEEL
;
A
#
# COMPACT_ATOMS: atom_id res chain seq x y z
N ILE A 1 -9.10 -10.82 -16.70
CA ILE A 1 -7.82 -11.36 -17.20
C ILE A 1 -7.39 -12.54 -16.31
N GLU A 2 -7.23 -12.36 -14.98
CA GLU A 2 -6.74 -13.36 -14.04
C GLU A 2 -7.49 -14.72 -14.17
N LYS A 3 -8.82 -14.72 -14.13
CA LYS A 3 -9.65 -15.94 -14.30
C LYS A 3 -9.47 -16.67 -15.63
N ARG A 4 -8.91 -16.00 -16.64
CA ARG A 4 -8.65 -16.64 -17.96
C ARG A 4 -7.27 -17.25 -18.03
N LEU A 5 -6.34 -16.81 -17.18
CA LEU A 5 -4.95 -17.24 -17.16
C LEU A 5 -4.65 -18.19 -16.01
N SER A 6 -5.45 -18.12 -14.93
CA SER A 6 -5.26 -18.99 -13.78
C SER A 6 -5.74 -20.41 -14.05
N SER A 7 -4.96 -21.38 -13.59
CA SER A 7 -5.33 -22.80 -13.55
C SER A 7 -6.17 -23.18 -12.31
N GLY A 8 -6.44 -22.23 -11.40
CA GLY A 8 -7.06 -22.47 -10.09
C GLY A 8 -6.12 -23.09 -9.06
N ARG A 9 -4.81 -23.20 -9.37
CA ARG A 9 -3.76 -23.72 -8.50
C ARG A 9 -2.65 -22.69 -8.27
N GLY A 10 -3.06 -21.43 -8.00
CA GLY A 10 -2.13 -20.37 -7.64
C GLY A 10 -1.49 -20.58 -6.28
N LEU A 11 -0.48 -19.77 -5.97
CA LEU A 11 0.30 -19.86 -4.74
C LEU A 11 -0.56 -19.81 -3.45
N LEU A 12 -1.70 -19.15 -3.51
CA LEU A 12 -2.58 -18.92 -2.36
C LEU A 12 -3.88 -19.76 -2.40
N SER A 13 -3.99 -20.71 -3.35
CA SER A 13 -5.21 -21.53 -3.54
C SER A 13 -5.56 -22.39 -2.31
N ASP A 14 -4.56 -22.84 -1.58
CA ASP A 14 -4.71 -23.77 -0.45
C ASP A 14 -4.99 -23.02 0.88
N GLY A 15 -5.97 -22.13 0.87
CA GLY A 15 -6.40 -21.40 2.07
C GLY A 15 -5.57 -20.17 2.40
N GLY A 16 -4.77 -19.68 1.46
CA GLY A 16 -4.02 -18.44 1.62
C GLY A 16 -4.87 -17.18 1.46
N ALA A 17 -4.29 -16.03 1.78
CA ALA A 17 -4.89 -14.71 1.63
C ALA A 17 -4.03 -13.76 0.80
N SER A 18 -4.68 -12.91 -0.01
CA SER A 18 -4.06 -11.85 -0.80
C SER A 18 -4.56 -10.49 -0.33
N ARG A 19 -3.65 -9.58 0.03
CA ARG A 19 -3.96 -8.25 0.61
C ARG A 19 -3.31 -7.14 -0.20
N SER A 20 -4.11 -6.27 -0.80
CA SER A 20 -3.67 -5.09 -1.57
C SER A 20 -2.77 -5.42 -2.77
N ASN A 21 -2.92 -6.58 -3.36
CA ASN A 21 -2.11 -7.05 -4.49
C ASN A 21 -2.76 -6.77 -5.84
N MET A 22 -1.96 -6.83 -6.92
CA MET A 22 -2.47 -6.76 -8.27
C MET A 22 -3.33 -7.99 -8.61
N PHE A 23 -2.92 -9.18 -8.20
CA PHE A 23 -3.59 -10.46 -8.45
C PHE A 23 -3.99 -11.15 -7.14
N SER A 24 -5.02 -12.00 -7.22
CA SER A 24 -5.48 -12.78 -6.06
C SER A 24 -4.58 -13.97 -5.75
N GLY A 25 -3.82 -14.48 -6.72
CA GLY A 25 -3.05 -15.72 -6.59
C GLY A 25 -3.92 -16.94 -6.27
N ASP A 26 -5.19 -16.91 -6.72
CA ASP A 26 -6.25 -17.88 -6.42
C ASP A 26 -6.59 -18.01 -4.93
N ALA A 27 -6.29 -16.98 -4.13
CA ALA A 27 -6.66 -16.94 -2.72
C ALA A 27 -8.16 -17.01 -2.52
N ALA A 28 -8.61 -17.77 -1.53
CA ALA A 28 -10.01 -17.83 -1.11
C ALA A 28 -10.48 -16.50 -0.50
N GLU A 29 -9.56 -15.77 0.15
CA GLU A 29 -9.78 -14.44 0.69
C GLU A 29 -8.82 -13.45 0.04
N SER A 30 -9.33 -12.42 -0.61
CA SER A 30 -8.52 -11.34 -1.15
C SER A 30 -9.16 -9.97 -0.91
N LEU A 31 -8.34 -8.95 -0.66
CA LEU A 31 -8.78 -7.59 -0.35
C LEU A 31 -7.98 -6.61 -1.20
N PHE A 32 -8.68 -5.67 -1.86
CA PHE A 32 -8.07 -4.66 -2.73
C PHE A 32 -7.16 -5.23 -3.83
N THR A 33 -7.53 -6.36 -4.42
CA THR A 33 -6.91 -6.81 -5.67
C THR A 33 -7.70 -6.28 -6.87
N PHE A 34 -7.03 -6.03 -8.00
CA PHE A 34 -7.72 -5.52 -9.20
C PHE A 34 -8.86 -6.44 -9.64
N GLY A 35 -8.71 -7.75 -9.48
CA GLY A 35 -9.75 -8.73 -9.81
C GLY A 35 -10.97 -8.65 -8.89
N THR A 36 -10.81 -8.15 -7.68
CA THR A 36 -11.84 -8.15 -6.64
C THR A 36 -12.56 -6.82 -6.49
N MET A 37 -11.92 -5.72 -6.83
CA MET A 37 -12.55 -4.39 -6.84
C MET A 37 -13.76 -4.33 -7.79
N LEU A 38 -13.76 -5.16 -8.83
CA LEU A 38 -14.83 -5.25 -9.83
C LEU A 38 -15.83 -6.39 -9.58
N ASN A 39 -15.63 -7.22 -8.56
CA ASN A 39 -16.43 -8.41 -8.34
C ASN A 39 -17.17 -8.37 -6.99
N ARG A 40 -18.50 -8.22 -7.04
CA ARG A 40 -19.38 -8.18 -5.85
C ARG A 40 -19.41 -9.48 -5.01
N ARG A 41 -18.89 -10.60 -5.52
CA ARG A 41 -18.89 -11.91 -4.82
C ARG A 41 -17.61 -12.19 -4.06
N HIS A 42 -16.88 -11.15 -3.72
CA HIS A 42 -15.57 -11.28 -3.14
C HIS A 42 -15.64 -11.37 -1.61
N ASN A 43 -14.84 -12.26 -1.01
CA ASN A 43 -14.70 -12.39 0.45
C ASN A 43 -13.43 -11.68 0.93
N PRO A 44 -13.55 -10.50 1.58
CA PRO A 44 -12.38 -9.78 2.11
C PRO A 44 -11.81 -10.41 3.39
N GLY A 45 -12.49 -11.41 3.94
CA GLY A 45 -12.16 -12.02 5.22
C GLY A 45 -12.73 -11.26 6.43
N PRO A 46 -12.86 -11.94 7.57
CA PRO A 46 -13.48 -11.35 8.78
C PRO A 46 -12.70 -10.15 9.34
N GLY A 47 -11.39 -10.09 9.17
CA GLY A 47 -10.57 -8.97 9.62
C GLY A 47 -11.00 -7.62 9.02
N PHE A 48 -11.42 -7.62 7.76
CA PHE A 48 -11.93 -6.41 7.11
C PHE A 48 -13.20 -5.87 7.80
N TYR A 49 -14.14 -6.73 8.12
CA TYR A 49 -15.37 -6.33 8.77
C TYR A 49 -15.14 -5.85 10.20
N LEU A 50 -14.28 -6.52 10.95
CA LEU A 50 -13.89 -6.10 12.29
C LEU A 50 -13.19 -4.74 12.28
N TYR A 51 -12.40 -4.47 11.26
CA TYR A 51 -11.76 -3.18 11.06
C TYR A 51 -12.78 -2.05 10.91
N LEU A 52 -13.79 -2.26 10.06
CA LEU A 52 -14.81 -1.23 9.78
C LEU A 52 -15.79 -0.95 10.94
N VAL A 53 -16.00 -1.93 11.82
CA VAL A 53 -16.96 -1.80 12.93
C VAL A 53 -16.36 -1.10 14.15
N SER A 54 -15.03 -1.05 14.25
CA SER A 54 -14.37 -0.46 15.41
C SER A 54 -14.32 1.08 15.37
N PRO A 55 -14.97 1.79 16.30
CA PRO A 55 -14.93 3.25 16.34
C PRO A 55 -13.52 3.81 16.57
N PHE A 56 -12.68 3.07 17.32
CA PHE A 56 -11.27 3.44 17.54
C PHE A 56 -10.47 3.40 16.24
N ILE A 57 -10.74 2.42 15.38
CA ILE A 57 -10.06 2.30 14.07
C ILE A 57 -10.51 3.44 13.16
N ILE A 58 -11.80 3.77 13.13
CA ILE A 58 -12.31 4.89 12.35
C ILE A 58 -11.66 6.21 12.79
N ALA A 59 -11.62 6.48 14.10
CA ALA A 59 -10.95 7.67 14.64
C ALA A 59 -9.46 7.71 14.26
N ARG A 60 -8.78 6.56 14.32
CA ARG A 60 -7.37 6.42 13.91
C ARG A 60 -7.19 6.70 12.41
N LEU A 61 -8.05 6.15 11.55
CA LEU A 61 -8.00 6.38 10.10
C LEU A 61 -8.16 7.85 9.76
N LEU A 62 -9.14 8.51 10.38
CA LEU A 62 -9.36 9.95 10.20
C LEU A 62 -8.12 10.74 10.64
N THR A 63 -7.51 10.36 11.76
CA THR A 63 -6.28 10.99 12.24
C THR A 63 -5.13 10.80 11.27
N LEU A 64 -4.88 9.57 10.80
CA LEU A 64 -3.82 9.26 9.82
C LEU A 64 -4.04 10.03 8.52
N PHE A 65 -5.27 10.06 8.02
CA PHE A 65 -5.64 10.81 6.83
C PHE A 65 -5.37 12.31 7.00
N CYS A 66 -5.87 12.92 8.09
CA CYS A 66 -5.68 14.35 8.36
C CYS A 66 -4.19 14.70 8.50
N VAL A 67 -3.41 13.89 9.22
CA VAL A 67 -1.97 14.08 9.38
C VAL A 67 -1.26 14.05 8.02
N GLU A 68 -1.61 13.09 7.13
CA GLU A 68 -0.96 12.99 5.83
C GLU A 68 -1.34 14.16 4.91
N VAL A 69 -2.59 14.59 4.92
CA VAL A 69 -3.03 15.78 4.18
C VAL A 69 -2.27 17.02 4.66
N VAL A 70 -2.13 17.21 5.97
CA VAL A 70 -1.37 18.34 6.54
C VAL A 70 0.11 18.26 6.15
N LYS A 71 0.73 17.08 6.25
CA LYS A 71 2.12 16.87 5.80
C LYS A 71 2.29 17.23 4.33
N GLU A 72 1.38 16.76 3.45
CA GLU A 72 1.44 17.04 2.01
C GLU A 72 1.35 18.55 1.72
N VAL A 73 0.42 19.24 2.35
CA VAL A 73 0.26 20.70 2.20
C VAL A 73 1.53 21.42 2.66
N TRP A 74 2.08 21.01 3.81
CA TRP A 74 3.30 21.59 4.36
C TRP A 74 4.53 21.31 3.48
N GLN A 75 4.67 20.09 2.96
CA GLN A 75 5.74 19.71 2.04
C GLN A 75 5.65 20.49 0.73
N ALA A 76 4.43 20.63 0.17
CA ALA A 76 4.20 21.43 -1.04
C ALA A 76 4.57 22.89 -0.84
N TRP A 77 4.23 23.47 0.31
CA TRP A 77 4.62 24.84 0.66
C TRP A 77 6.14 24.99 0.82
N ARG A 78 6.78 24.08 1.57
CA ARG A 78 8.24 24.07 1.78
C ARG A 78 9.01 23.90 0.47
N GLN A 79 8.55 23.06 -0.44
CA GLN A 79 9.17 22.83 -1.76
C GLN A 79 9.10 24.10 -2.63
N ARG A 80 7.98 24.83 -2.59
CA ARG A 80 7.86 26.13 -3.29
C ARG A 80 8.86 27.16 -2.76
N LEU A 81 9.08 27.20 -1.44
CA LEU A 81 10.02 28.12 -0.82
C LEU A 81 11.48 27.79 -1.16
N ARG A 82 11.82 26.50 -1.24
CA ARG A 82 13.20 26.04 -1.52
C ARG A 82 13.58 26.12 -3.00
N LYS A 83 12.63 26.34 -3.90
CA LYS A 83 12.83 26.31 -5.37
C LYS A 83 13.53 25.03 -5.84
N ASP A 84 13.14 23.88 -5.28
CA ASP A 84 13.76 22.60 -5.58
C ASP A 84 13.67 22.30 -7.09
N ARG A 85 14.77 21.74 -7.64
CA ARG A 85 14.93 21.50 -9.07
C ARG A 85 13.95 20.45 -9.62
N PHE A 86 13.47 19.56 -8.75
CA PHE A 86 12.53 18.48 -9.06
C PHE A 86 11.19 18.74 -8.40
N ILE A 87 10.41 19.66 -8.96
CA ILE A 87 9.09 20.01 -8.45
C ILE A 87 8.06 19.06 -9.02
N ILE A 88 7.30 18.38 -8.18
CA ILE A 88 6.07 17.71 -8.57
C ILE A 88 5.08 18.80 -9.03
N ARG A 89 4.87 18.92 -10.35
CA ARG A 89 4.12 20.05 -10.93
C ARG A 89 2.64 20.08 -10.55
N ARG A 90 2.03 18.95 -10.15
CA ARG A 90 0.58 18.85 -9.89
C ARG A 90 0.25 18.42 -8.46
N ARG A 91 0.76 19.15 -7.47
CA ARG A 91 0.33 19.02 -6.07
C ARG A 91 -0.95 19.82 -5.86
N ASN A 92 -2.09 19.21 -6.14
CA ASN A 92 -3.41 19.77 -5.87
C ASN A 92 -4.08 19.06 -4.67
N LEU A 93 -5.25 19.56 -4.24
CA LEU A 93 -5.98 18.97 -3.12
C LEU A 93 -6.41 17.51 -3.40
N LEU A 94 -6.71 17.18 -4.66
CA LEU A 94 -7.03 15.80 -5.04
C LEU A 94 -5.82 14.88 -4.84
N TYR A 95 -4.62 15.33 -5.18
CA TYR A 95 -3.39 14.58 -4.92
C TYR A 95 -3.17 14.35 -3.42
N ALA A 96 -3.34 15.40 -2.60
CA ALA A 96 -3.24 15.28 -1.14
C ALA A 96 -4.28 14.29 -0.57
N PHE A 97 -5.50 14.32 -1.08
CA PHE A 97 -6.56 13.37 -0.70
C PHE A 97 -6.19 11.94 -1.09
N LEU A 98 -5.82 11.70 -2.35
CA LEU A 98 -5.44 10.37 -2.84
C LEU A 98 -4.23 9.81 -2.08
N ARG A 99 -3.24 10.63 -1.82
CA ARG A 99 -2.08 10.25 -1.01
C ARG A 99 -2.47 9.87 0.42
N GLY A 100 -3.38 10.63 1.05
CA GLY A 100 -3.88 10.30 2.40
C GLY A 100 -4.64 8.98 2.46
N VAL A 101 -5.36 8.62 1.38
CA VAL A 101 -6.11 7.36 1.29
C VAL A 101 -5.18 6.20 0.92
N MET A 102 -4.41 6.33 -0.16
CA MET A 102 -3.59 5.23 -0.72
C MET A 102 -2.36 4.93 0.14
N GLY A 103 -1.80 5.93 0.81
CA GLY A 103 -0.69 5.74 1.73
C GLY A 103 -1.12 5.11 3.06
N PRO A 104 -1.28 5.92 4.12
CA PRO A 104 -1.42 5.39 5.48
C PRO A 104 -2.70 4.61 5.73
N VAL A 105 -3.83 5.00 5.11
CA VAL A 105 -5.12 4.33 5.34
C VAL A 105 -5.09 2.91 4.76
N LEU A 106 -4.67 2.77 3.51
CA LEU A 106 -4.59 1.46 2.86
C LEU A 106 -3.54 0.57 3.52
N GLN A 107 -2.38 1.10 3.88
CA GLN A 107 -1.32 0.35 4.56
C GLN A 107 -1.74 -0.10 5.97
N ASP A 108 -2.44 0.76 6.74
CA ASP A 108 -2.95 0.38 8.05
C ASP A 108 -4.01 -0.73 7.96
N LEU A 109 -4.93 -0.63 7.00
CA LEU A 109 -5.93 -1.66 6.73
C LEU A 109 -5.27 -2.98 6.29
N THR A 110 -4.30 -2.91 5.37
CA THR A 110 -3.53 -4.08 4.92
C THR A 110 -2.85 -4.74 6.11
N THR A 111 -2.15 -3.97 6.94
CA THR A 111 -1.48 -4.48 8.14
C THR A 111 -2.45 -5.14 9.12
N TYR A 112 -3.60 -4.52 9.36
CA TYR A 112 -4.61 -5.07 10.26
C TYR A 112 -5.16 -6.41 9.75
N THR A 113 -5.46 -6.49 8.44
CA THR A 113 -5.96 -7.72 7.85
C THR A 113 -4.91 -8.82 7.84
N VAL A 114 -3.63 -8.50 7.56
CA VAL A 114 -2.51 -9.44 7.68
C VAL A 114 -2.38 -9.96 9.11
N ILE A 115 -2.43 -9.10 10.12
CA ILE A 115 -2.40 -9.52 11.54
C ILE A 115 -3.59 -10.43 11.86
N SER A 116 -4.79 -10.09 11.40
CA SER A 116 -5.97 -10.94 11.56
C SER A 116 -5.77 -12.33 10.94
N ASP A 117 -5.18 -12.40 9.75
CA ASP A 117 -4.91 -13.66 9.05
C ASP A 117 -3.84 -14.50 9.77
N VAL A 118 -2.80 -13.85 10.27
CA VAL A 118 -1.76 -14.48 11.12
C VAL A 118 -2.37 -15.11 12.37
N LEU A 119 -3.23 -14.37 13.07
CA LEU A 119 -3.88 -14.86 14.28
C LEU A 119 -4.91 -15.97 14.00
N ARG A 120 -5.45 -16.03 12.80
CA ARG A 120 -6.31 -17.12 12.31
C ARG A 120 -5.51 -18.34 11.85
N GLY A 121 -4.21 -18.23 11.67
CA GLY A 121 -3.34 -19.32 11.26
C GLY A 121 -3.41 -19.65 9.76
N LEU A 122 -3.68 -18.71 8.89
CA LEU A 122 -3.70 -18.96 7.43
C LEU A 122 -2.33 -19.47 6.96
N PRO A 123 -2.27 -20.44 6.03
CA PRO A 123 -1.02 -21.08 5.64
C PRO A 123 -0.06 -20.17 4.88
N ALA A 124 -0.59 -19.22 4.11
CA ALA A 124 0.20 -18.25 3.33
C ALA A 124 -0.54 -16.93 3.24
N ILE A 125 0.18 -15.83 3.40
CA ILE A 125 -0.36 -14.48 3.31
C ILE A 125 0.57 -13.67 2.41
N TYR A 126 0.04 -13.11 1.34
CA TYR A 126 0.78 -12.23 0.44
C TYR A 126 0.19 -10.82 0.52
N ALA A 127 1.00 -9.85 0.88
CA ALA A 127 0.56 -8.47 1.04
C ALA A 127 1.50 -7.50 0.32
N LEU A 128 0.92 -6.49 -0.37
CA LEU A 128 1.66 -5.44 -1.05
C LEU A 128 1.56 -4.12 -0.25
N TYR A 129 2.68 -3.44 -0.12
CA TYR A 129 2.81 -2.12 0.50
C TYR A 129 3.31 -1.12 -0.55
N ALA A 130 2.39 -0.57 -1.33
CA ALA A 130 2.69 0.29 -2.49
C ALA A 130 3.12 1.73 -2.15
N GLY A 131 3.02 2.15 -0.88
CA GLY A 131 3.22 3.55 -0.50
C GLY A 131 4.60 4.13 -0.87
N TYR A 132 5.65 3.33 -0.79
CA TYR A 132 6.99 3.76 -1.20
C TYR A 132 7.09 3.90 -2.72
N ASP A 133 6.61 2.93 -3.47
CA ASP A 133 6.65 2.92 -4.92
C ASP A 133 5.91 4.13 -5.49
N ASP A 134 4.67 4.35 -5.05
CA ASP A 134 3.87 5.51 -5.45
C ASP A 134 4.61 6.83 -5.22
N LEU A 135 5.22 7.00 -4.03
CA LEU A 135 5.92 8.23 -3.72
C LEU A 135 7.25 8.37 -4.48
N ALA A 136 7.99 7.27 -4.64
CA ALA A 136 9.26 7.27 -5.35
C ALA A 136 9.09 7.64 -6.83
N HIS A 137 8.00 7.22 -7.47
CA HIS A 137 7.66 7.63 -8.83
C HIS A 137 7.42 9.15 -8.97
N PHE A 138 6.88 9.79 -7.94
CA PHE A 138 6.58 11.23 -7.98
C PHE A 138 7.71 12.11 -7.45
N ALA A 139 8.32 11.71 -6.35
CA ALA A 139 9.29 12.54 -5.63
C ALA A 139 10.75 12.15 -5.89
N GLY A 140 10.98 10.95 -6.41
CA GLY A 140 12.30 10.32 -6.48
C GLY A 140 12.58 9.43 -5.27
N MET A 141 13.30 8.35 -5.52
CA MET A 141 13.54 7.28 -4.54
C MET A 141 14.45 7.67 -3.37
N GLU A 142 15.33 8.66 -3.56
CA GLU A 142 16.32 9.10 -2.56
C GLU A 142 15.92 10.40 -1.86
N THR A 143 14.62 10.69 -1.79
CA THR A 143 14.14 11.89 -1.12
C THR A 143 13.84 11.62 0.36
N PRO A 144 13.94 12.64 1.25
CA PRO A 144 13.54 12.48 2.64
C PRO A 144 12.09 12.01 2.81
N GLU A 145 11.23 12.38 1.88
CA GLU A 145 9.84 11.96 1.83
C GLU A 145 9.72 10.45 1.56
N ALA A 146 10.50 9.92 0.61
CA ALA A 146 10.53 8.49 0.28
C ALA A 146 11.08 7.66 1.44
N TYR A 147 12.17 8.11 2.07
CA TYR A 147 12.70 7.46 3.28
C TYR A 147 11.70 7.47 4.43
N GLY A 148 10.94 8.57 4.60
CA GLY A 148 9.88 8.64 5.62
C GLY A 148 8.80 7.57 5.43
N VAL A 149 8.46 7.22 4.18
CA VAL A 149 7.50 6.12 3.89
C VAL A 149 8.11 4.75 4.18
N LEU A 150 9.41 4.55 3.90
CA LEU A 150 10.09 3.31 4.29
C LEU A 150 10.11 3.11 5.81
N GLU A 151 10.39 4.17 6.58
CA GLU A 151 10.32 4.13 8.04
C GLU A 151 8.90 3.80 8.54
N GLU A 152 7.88 4.31 7.88
CA GLU A 152 6.49 4.00 8.21
C GLU A 152 6.16 2.54 7.88
N THR A 153 6.62 2.03 6.74
CA THR A 153 6.46 0.63 6.34
C THR A 153 7.15 -0.31 7.32
N ASP A 154 8.36 0.03 7.79
CA ASP A 154 9.08 -0.72 8.83
C ASP A 154 8.27 -0.82 10.13
N ARG A 155 7.61 0.27 10.53
CA ARG A 155 6.70 0.24 11.71
C ARG A 155 5.51 -0.69 11.52
N TYR A 156 4.97 -0.82 10.30
CA TYR A 156 3.94 -1.80 9.99
C TYR A 156 4.47 -3.23 10.09
N PHE A 157 5.66 -3.49 9.57
CA PHE A 157 6.31 -4.80 9.69
C PHE A 157 6.59 -5.16 11.15
N ALA A 158 7.07 -4.23 11.96
CA ALA A 158 7.27 -4.43 13.38
C ALA A 158 5.97 -4.75 14.14
N ARG A 159 4.81 -4.26 13.66
CA ARG A 159 3.50 -4.64 14.23
C ARG A 159 3.12 -6.07 13.86
N ILE A 160 3.38 -6.48 12.62
CA ILE A 160 3.14 -7.86 12.18
C ILE A 160 4.05 -8.81 12.97
N GLU A 161 5.35 -8.51 13.05
CA GLU A 161 6.33 -9.32 13.78
C GLU A 161 5.90 -9.54 15.24
N ARG A 162 5.47 -8.49 15.93
CA ARG A 162 4.92 -8.61 17.29
C ARG A 162 3.68 -9.49 17.38
N ALA A 163 2.86 -9.55 16.33
CA ALA A 163 1.68 -10.40 16.30
C ALA A 163 2.03 -11.89 16.13
N LEU A 164 3.18 -12.22 15.51
CA LEU A 164 3.60 -13.60 15.26
C LEU A 164 3.73 -14.42 16.55
N GLN A 165 4.09 -13.81 17.66
CA GLN A 165 4.20 -14.50 18.96
C GLN A 165 2.85 -15.08 19.47
N TYR A 166 1.73 -14.58 18.94
CA TYR A 166 0.37 -15.04 19.30
C TYR A 166 -0.25 -15.93 18.21
N ALA A 167 0.50 -16.20 17.15
CA ALA A 167 0.01 -16.98 16.03
C ALA A 167 -0.14 -18.47 16.41
N PRO A 168 -1.17 -19.18 15.91
CA PRO A 168 -1.37 -20.61 16.22
C PRO A 168 -0.36 -21.52 15.50
N ARG A 169 0.46 -20.97 14.61
CA ARG A 169 1.51 -21.68 13.87
C ARG A 169 2.73 -20.76 13.66
N PRO A 170 3.94 -21.32 13.42
CA PRO A 170 5.10 -20.51 13.09
C PRO A 170 4.97 -19.87 11.70
N TYR A 171 5.46 -18.63 11.56
CA TYR A 171 5.53 -17.91 10.29
C TYR A 171 6.95 -17.41 10.04
N HIS A 172 7.31 -17.34 8.78
CA HIS A 172 8.47 -16.63 8.30
C HIS A 172 8.02 -15.40 7.51
N ILE A 173 8.56 -14.24 7.82
CA ILE A 173 8.35 -13.03 7.03
C ILE A 173 9.39 -13.01 5.93
N VAL A 174 8.95 -12.86 4.69
CA VAL A 174 9.79 -12.66 3.51
C VAL A 174 9.44 -11.30 2.93
N VAL A 175 10.42 -10.38 2.88
CA VAL A 175 10.25 -9.06 2.28
C VAL A 175 10.88 -9.09 0.90
N LEU A 176 10.10 -8.70 -0.11
CA LEU A 176 10.50 -8.71 -1.51
C LEU A 176 10.25 -7.33 -2.12
N SER A 177 11.05 -6.99 -3.13
CA SER A 177 10.77 -5.92 -4.08
C SER A 177 10.27 -6.54 -5.37
N ASP A 178 9.22 -6.00 -5.95
CA ASP A 178 8.67 -6.45 -7.24
C ASP A 178 9.49 -5.93 -8.43
N HIS A 179 10.11 -4.76 -8.28
CA HIS A 179 11.03 -4.17 -9.25
C HIS A 179 12.00 -3.20 -8.58
N GLY A 180 13.00 -2.77 -9.31
CA GLY A 180 13.87 -1.65 -8.95
C GLY A 180 13.41 -0.36 -9.63
N GLN A 181 14.01 0.75 -9.23
CA GLN A 181 13.81 2.05 -9.85
C GLN A 181 15.16 2.74 -10.04
N SER A 182 15.37 3.38 -11.19
CA SER A 182 16.58 4.18 -11.43
C SER A 182 16.44 5.58 -10.84
N THR A 183 17.56 6.14 -10.37
CA THR A 183 17.62 7.54 -9.96
C THR A 183 17.54 8.45 -11.18
N GLY A 184 16.68 9.47 -11.11
CA GLY A 184 16.56 10.47 -12.17
C GLY A 184 15.17 11.10 -12.20
N PRO A 185 15.03 12.24 -12.91
CA PRO A 185 13.72 12.85 -13.10
C PRO A 185 12.87 11.97 -14.03
N ALA A 186 11.56 11.90 -13.76
CA ALA A 186 10.61 11.32 -14.68
C ALA A 186 10.72 12.03 -16.06
N PHE A 187 10.46 11.31 -17.16
CA PHE A 187 10.61 11.82 -18.51
C PHE A 187 9.93 13.20 -18.73
N GLN A 188 8.71 13.33 -18.24
CA GLN A 188 7.97 14.59 -18.32
C GLN A 188 8.62 15.73 -17.52
N ASN A 189 9.28 15.42 -16.41
CA ASN A 189 10.00 16.43 -15.61
C ASN A 189 11.32 16.85 -16.27
N ALA A 190 11.97 15.93 -16.99
CA ALA A 190 13.22 16.19 -17.70
C ALA A 190 13.01 16.97 -19.01
N HIS A 191 11.95 16.64 -19.74
CA HIS A 191 11.74 17.14 -21.12
C HIS A 191 10.57 18.11 -21.27
N GLY A 192 9.70 18.24 -20.24
CA GLY A 192 8.56 19.16 -20.25
C GLY A 192 7.34 18.68 -21.05
N ILE A 193 7.44 17.54 -21.72
CA ILE A 193 6.39 16.88 -22.50
C ILE A 193 6.17 15.46 -21.99
N SER A 194 4.96 14.89 -22.17
CA SER A 194 4.70 13.49 -21.86
C SER A 194 5.22 12.57 -22.98
N LEU A 195 5.37 11.26 -22.69
CA LEU A 195 5.70 10.26 -23.72
C LEU A 195 4.61 10.13 -24.79
N GLU A 196 3.36 10.49 -24.46
CA GLU A 196 2.22 10.45 -25.38
C GLU A 196 2.21 11.63 -26.35
N GLU A 197 2.94 12.70 -26.01
CA GLU A 197 3.08 13.92 -26.84
C GLU A 197 4.30 13.85 -27.77
N LEU A 198 5.05 12.76 -27.74
CA LEU A 198 6.24 12.51 -28.56
C LEU A 198 5.88 11.76 -29.83
#